data_bda707a4e589ea4a781bf5d37b244faf
#
_entry.id   bda707a4e589ea4a781bf5d37b244faf
#
_cell.length_a   1.000
_cell.length_b   1.000
_cell.length_c   1.000
_cell.angle_alpha   90.00
_cell.angle_beta   90.00
_cell.angle_gamma   90.00
#
_symmetry.space_group_name_H-M   'P 1'
#
loop_
_entity.id
_entity.type
_entity.pdbx_description
1 polymer ?
#
loop_
_entity_poly.entity_id
_entity_poly.type
_entity_poly.pdbx_seq_one_letter_code
_entity_poly.pdbx_strand_id
1 'polypeptide(L)'
;MKILPVVGKELDQLFVAMAPPLYEDDPNYIRPLATDVRQVFDPLTNSRYDNGRCTRWLLREDTGRVIGRIAAFYSFETFEQDEFPIGGCGFFECIDDQRAADMLFDAAREWLREAGIQAMDGPINFGSRERWWGLLVDGFHPPCYCCNYNPPYYQRLFERYGFQVFFKQFTYRREIAAELSSRVGEKAMHAMQDAGYTFNHIAGKQLDNVAEDFCTVYNEAWTRHEGVSPMSLESARKLMQRMKPIIDPHVIWFAYHEAQPVAFWISIPDVNQLIVKYVNGRLTVLGKIRFLWNRWRKRCKTLFGIVFGVVPAHQRKGVEAALVIAAAKVLQDPSRSSYEELQMNWIGDFNPKMMNVARYIGGNIYKTHHTYRYLFDRTKPFERHPIL
;
A
#
# COMPACT_ATOMS: atom_id res chain seq x y z
N MET A 1 19.83 -27.90 2.41
CA MET A 1 18.64 -27.04 2.36
C MET A 1 17.55 -27.66 1.48
N LYS A 2 16.27 -27.56 1.85
CA LYS A 2 15.14 -28.19 1.13
C LYS A 2 13.96 -27.20 1.03
N ILE A 3 13.40 -27.07 -0.19
CA ILE A 3 12.15 -26.35 -0.45
C ILE A 3 10.96 -27.23 -0.06
N LEU A 4 10.01 -26.65 0.68
CA LEU A 4 8.81 -27.33 1.16
C LEU A 4 7.57 -26.52 0.73
N PRO A 5 6.68 -27.07 -0.10
CA PRO A 5 5.40 -26.40 -0.37
C PRO A 5 4.56 -26.32 0.91
N VAL A 6 3.91 -25.17 1.09
CA VAL A 6 3.09 -24.91 2.30
C VAL A 6 1.73 -25.56 2.11
N VAL A 7 1.56 -26.74 2.68
CA VAL A 7 0.30 -27.48 2.70
C VAL A 7 -0.06 -27.82 4.14
N GLY A 8 -1.31 -27.54 4.52
CA GLY A 8 -1.83 -27.80 5.85
C GLY A 8 -1.48 -26.74 6.89
N LYS A 9 -2.10 -26.87 8.07
CA LYS A 9 -2.11 -25.85 9.12
C LYS A 9 -0.74 -25.61 9.76
N GLU A 10 0.05 -26.66 9.92
CA GLU A 10 1.37 -26.56 10.55
C GLU A 10 2.35 -25.71 9.74
N LEU A 11 2.48 -26.01 8.45
CA LEU A 11 3.36 -25.26 7.55
C LEU A 11 2.83 -23.83 7.32
N ASP A 12 1.49 -23.61 7.33
CA ASP A 12 0.92 -22.27 7.31
C ASP A 12 1.33 -21.44 8.54
N GLN A 13 1.31 -22.06 9.72
CA GLN A 13 1.77 -21.39 10.95
C GLN A 13 3.25 -21.03 10.87
N LEU A 14 4.09 -21.94 10.38
CA LEU A 14 5.52 -21.69 10.17
C LEU A 14 5.76 -20.58 9.15
N PHE A 15 5.01 -20.57 8.04
CA PHE A 15 5.11 -19.52 7.02
C PHE A 15 4.85 -18.12 7.60
N VAL A 16 3.83 -17.99 8.45
CA VAL A 16 3.51 -16.71 9.11
C VAL A 16 4.52 -16.35 10.20
N ALA A 17 5.08 -17.35 10.88
CA ALA A 17 5.92 -17.15 12.06
C ALA A 17 7.41 -16.97 11.76
N MET A 18 7.89 -17.25 10.52
CA MET A 18 9.32 -17.32 10.27
C MET A 18 10.02 -15.97 10.13
N ALA A 19 9.29 -14.90 9.77
CA ALA A 19 9.91 -13.59 9.53
C ALA A 19 10.55 -12.93 10.78
N PRO A 20 9.90 -12.86 11.96
CA PRO A 20 10.43 -12.11 13.09
C PRO A 20 11.87 -12.38 13.50
N PRO A 21 12.38 -13.63 13.49
CA PRO A 21 13.79 -13.90 13.82
C PRO A 21 14.80 -13.22 12.90
N LEU A 22 14.42 -12.84 11.68
CA LEU A 22 15.30 -12.13 10.74
C LEU A 22 15.47 -10.64 11.10
N TYR A 23 14.61 -10.12 12.00
CA TYR A 23 14.53 -8.73 12.37
C TYR A 23 14.76 -8.50 13.87
N GLU A 24 15.39 -9.46 14.56
CA GLU A 24 15.54 -9.43 16.03
C GLU A 24 16.25 -8.16 16.51
N ASP A 25 17.26 -7.71 15.77
CA ASP A 25 18.06 -6.52 16.08
C ASP A 25 17.55 -5.24 15.38
N ASP A 26 16.42 -5.29 14.67
CA ASP A 26 15.91 -4.14 13.93
C ASP A 26 14.80 -3.42 14.70
N PRO A 27 15.05 -2.24 15.29
CA PRO A 27 14.08 -1.50 16.09
C PRO A 27 12.93 -0.92 15.25
N ASN A 28 13.10 -0.84 13.92
CA ASN A 28 12.11 -0.31 13.00
C ASN A 28 11.12 -1.36 12.50
N TYR A 29 11.45 -2.64 12.68
CA TYR A 29 10.56 -3.71 12.26
C TYR A 29 9.27 -3.75 13.09
N ILE A 30 8.14 -3.79 12.40
CA ILE A 30 6.83 -3.98 13.01
C ILE A 30 6.23 -5.26 12.44
N ARG A 31 6.11 -6.28 13.29
CA ARG A 31 5.54 -7.57 12.90
C ARG A 31 4.10 -7.41 12.43
N PRO A 32 3.76 -7.77 11.18
CA PRO A 32 2.40 -7.72 10.67
C PRO A 32 1.45 -8.59 11.50
N LEU A 33 0.15 -8.25 11.52
CA LEU A 33 -0.85 -9.11 12.11
C LEU A 33 -0.94 -10.44 11.32
N ALA A 34 -0.86 -11.54 12.02
CA ALA A 34 -0.94 -12.88 11.42
C ALA A 34 -2.26 -13.10 10.67
N THR A 35 -3.35 -12.45 11.11
CA THR A 35 -4.64 -12.46 10.46
C THR A 35 -4.59 -11.81 9.09
N ASP A 36 -3.91 -10.67 8.96
CA ASP A 36 -3.82 -9.94 7.70
C ASP A 36 -2.99 -10.71 6.67
N VAL A 37 -1.88 -11.32 7.11
CA VAL A 37 -1.06 -12.18 6.24
C VAL A 37 -1.86 -13.40 5.78
N ARG A 38 -2.59 -14.06 6.69
CA ARG A 38 -3.41 -15.23 6.34
C ARG A 38 -4.54 -14.90 5.38
N GLN A 39 -5.18 -13.74 5.52
CA GLN A 39 -6.26 -13.30 4.62
C GLN A 39 -5.81 -13.26 3.15
N VAL A 40 -4.54 -12.96 2.88
CA VAL A 40 -4.02 -12.98 1.50
C VAL A 40 -4.06 -14.38 0.91
N PHE A 41 -3.85 -15.41 1.74
CA PHE A 41 -3.74 -16.81 1.33
C PHE A 41 -4.98 -17.65 1.64
N ASP A 42 -6.07 -17.00 2.03
CA ASP A 42 -7.34 -17.67 2.32
C ASP A 42 -8.30 -17.51 1.13
N PRO A 43 -8.61 -18.60 0.40
CA PRO A 43 -9.54 -18.56 -0.74
C PRO A 43 -10.95 -18.11 -0.39
N LEU A 44 -11.36 -18.20 0.88
CA LEU A 44 -12.69 -17.78 1.31
C LEU A 44 -12.81 -16.27 1.49
N THR A 45 -11.69 -15.58 1.69
CA THR A 45 -11.67 -14.14 1.99
C THR A 45 -10.97 -13.30 0.93
N ASN A 46 -10.10 -13.89 0.12
CA ASN A 46 -9.39 -13.22 -0.96
C ASN A 46 -10.01 -13.58 -2.32
N SER A 47 -10.81 -12.66 -2.86
CA SER A 47 -11.49 -12.83 -4.15
C SER A 47 -10.54 -13.01 -5.36
N ARG A 48 -9.23 -12.76 -5.20
CA ARG A 48 -8.25 -13.05 -6.26
C ARG A 48 -8.17 -14.53 -6.61
N TYR A 49 -8.56 -15.42 -5.70
CA TYR A 49 -8.62 -16.86 -5.99
C TYR A 49 -9.74 -17.23 -6.96
N ASP A 50 -10.76 -16.39 -7.12
CA ASP A 50 -11.84 -16.61 -8.11
C ASP A 50 -11.27 -16.56 -9.54
N ASN A 51 -10.26 -15.69 -9.76
CA ASN A 51 -9.64 -15.46 -11.06
C ASN A 51 -8.11 -15.59 -11.04
N GLY A 52 -7.56 -16.48 -10.23
CA GLY A 52 -6.11 -16.67 -10.15
C GLY A 52 -5.70 -17.85 -9.28
N ARG A 53 -4.38 -18.04 -9.17
CA ARG A 53 -3.79 -19.10 -8.34
C ARG A 53 -2.63 -18.52 -7.53
N CYS A 54 -2.45 -19.08 -6.34
CA CYS A 54 -1.35 -18.72 -5.45
C CYS A 54 -0.81 -19.96 -4.76
N THR A 55 0.50 -20.04 -4.61
CA THR A 55 1.18 -21.06 -3.83
C THR A 55 2.30 -20.46 -2.98
N ARG A 56 2.80 -21.23 -2.02
CA ARG A 56 3.78 -20.76 -1.03
C ARG A 56 4.79 -21.85 -0.74
N TRP A 57 6.02 -21.43 -0.40
CA TRP A 57 7.08 -22.34 0.02
C TRP A 57 7.81 -21.81 1.26
N LEU A 58 8.35 -22.76 2.01
CA LEU A 58 9.34 -22.56 3.05
C LEU A 58 10.67 -23.15 2.58
N LEU A 59 11.77 -22.53 2.93
CA LEU A 59 13.11 -23.08 2.82
C LEU A 59 13.58 -23.52 4.20
N ARG A 60 13.99 -24.79 4.32
CA ARG A 60 14.44 -25.40 5.56
C ARG A 60 15.86 -25.95 5.43
N GLU A 61 16.68 -25.68 6.42
CA GLU A 61 17.99 -26.32 6.56
C GLU A 61 17.89 -27.80 6.96
N ASP A 62 18.99 -28.52 6.83
CA ASP A 62 19.08 -29.93 7.24
C ASP A 62 18.93 -30.07 8.77
N THR A 63 19.20 -29.02 9.54
CA THR A 63 18.94 -28.91 10.98
C THR A 63 17.45 -28.86 11.34
N GLY A 64 16.58 -28.63 10.34
CA GLY A 64 15.15 -28.44 10.53
C GLY A 64 14.71 -26.98 10.69
N ARG A 65 15.64 -26.01 10.82
CA ARG A 65 15.34 -24.59 10.91
C ARG A 65 14.79 -24.04 9.61
N VAL A 66 13.70 -23.27 9.68
CA VAL A 66 13.17 -22.52 8.54
C VAL A 66 13.98 -21.23 8.39
N ILE A 67 14.55 -21.01 7.21
CA ILE A 67 15.48 -19.91 6.90
C ILE A 67 14.98 -18.99 5.79
N GLY A 68 13.85 -19.33 5.16
CA GLY A 68 13.26 -18.48 4.14
C GLY A 68 11.84 -18.89 3.79
N ARG A 69 11.13 -17.99 3.13
CA ARG A 69 9.80 -18.22 2.56
C ARG A 69 9.60 -17.39 1.30
N ILE A 70 8.69 -17.80 0.44
CA ILE A 70 8.20 -17.05 -0.71
C ILE A 70 6.79 -17.49 -1.06
N ALA A 71 6.02 -16.61 -1.67
CA ALA A 71 4.77 -16.91 -2.35
C ALA A 71 4.90 -16.56 -3.83
N ALA A 72 4.21 -17.31 -4.71
CA ALA A 72 4.04 -16.96 -6.11
C ALA A 72 2.56 -17.08 -6.51
N PHE A 73 2.16 -16.26 -7.49
CA PHE A 73 0.76 -16.17 -7.91
C PHE A 73 0.64 -15.59 -9.32
N TYR A 74 -0.52 -15.83 -9.94
CA TYR A 74 -0.91 -15.22 -11.20
C TYR A 74 -2.43 -15.09 -11.29
N SER A 75 -2.89 -14.12 -12.11
CA SER A 75 -4.30 -13.99 -12.52
C SER A 75 -4.52 -14.66 -13.86
N PHE A 76 -5.71 -15.23 -14.11
CA PHE A 76 -6.07 -15.76 -15.43
C PHE A 76 -6.21 -14.65 -16.46
N GLU A 77 -6.55 -13.43 -16.04
CA GLU A 77 -6.64 -12.24 -16.90
C GLU A 77 -5.32 -11.95 -17.65
N THR A 78 -4.17 -12.35 -17.09
CA THR A 78 -2.87 -12.12 -17.74
C THR A 78 -2.73 -12.87 -19.06
N PHE A 79 -3.48 -13.96 -19.27
CA PHE A 79 -3.49 -14.72 -20.52
C PHE A 79 -4.46 -14.17 -21.56
N GLU A 80 -5.41 -13.34 -21.14
CA GLU A 80 -6.43 -12.74 -22.01
C GLU A 80 -5.97 -11.35 -22.52
N GLN A 81 -5.20 -10.64 -21.70
CA GLN A 81 -4.85 -9.24 -21.94
C GLN A 81 -3.48 -9.05 -22.60
N ASP A 82 -2.57 -10.03 -22.42
CA ASP A 82 -1.18 -9.89 -22.83
C ASP A 82 -0.65 -11.10 -23.63
N GLU A 83 0.03 -10.80 -24.74
CA GLU A 83 0.90 -11.80 -25.40
C GLU A 83 2.10 -12.23 -24.53
N PHE A 84 2.34 -11.51 -23.42
CA PHE A 84 3.42 -11.73 -22.49
C PHE A 84 2.87 -11.87 -21.05
N PRO A 85 2.35 -13.06 -20.68
CA PRO A 85 1.74 -13.28 -19.36
C PRO A 85 2.74 -13.09 -18.22
N ILE A 86 2.33 -12.28 -17.21
CA ILE A 86 3.15 -11.92 -16.07
C ILE A 86 2.49 -12.43 -14.79
N GLY A 87 3.28 -13.10 -13.96
CA GLY A 87 2.91 -13.48 -12.61
C GLY A 87 3.55 -12.56 -11.56
N GLY A 88 3.42 -12.94 -10.29
CA GLY A 88 4.01 -12.23 -9.19
C GLY A 88 4.64 -13.12 -8.15
N CYS A 89 5.63 -12.59 -7.43
CA CYS A 89 6.15 -13.21 -6.21
C CYS A 89 6.14 -12.20 -5.06
N GLY A 90 6.01 -12.70 -3.83
CA GLY A 90 5.99 -11.82 -2.66
C GLY A 90 6.10 -12.58 -1.35
N PHE A 91 5.91 -11.86 -0.23
CA PHE A 91 6.15 -12.40 1.10
C PHE A 91 7.51 -13.11 1.21
N PHE A 92 8.48 -12.62 0.41
CA PHE A 92 9.84 -13.11 0.41
C PHE A 92 10.51 -12.72 1.73
N GLU A 93 11.05 -13.73 2.40
CA GLU A 93 11.89 -13.61 3.57
C GLU A 93 13.02 -14.60 3.46
N CYS A 94 14.24 -14.20 3.74
CA CYS A 94 15.41 -15.05 3.61
C CYS A 94 16.54 -14.57 4.50
N ILE A 95 17.34 -15.48 5.03
CA ILE A 95 18.63 -15.14 5.63
C ILE A 95 19.54 -14.49 4.57
N ASP A 96 20.60 -13.81 5.00
CA ASP A 96 21.57 -13.20 4.09
C ASP A 96 22.47 -14.25 3.41
N ASP A 97 21.88 -15.05 2.55
CA ASP A 97 22.50 -16.10 1.76
C ASP A 97 21.91 -16.14 0.35
N GLN A 98 22.74 -15.89 -0.67
CA GLN A 98 22.31 -15.85 -2.07
C GLN A 98 21.78 -17.20 -2.52
N ARG A 99 22.42 -18.30 -2.13
CA ARG A 99 21.98 -19.64 -2.52
C ARG A 99 20.58 -19.97 -1.95
N ALA A 100 20.32 -19.54 -0.72
CA ALA A 100 19.00 -19.68 -0.11
C ALA A 100 17.94 -18.86 -0.88
N ALA A 101 18.27 -17.62 -1.25
CA ALA A 101 17.41 -16.76 -2.04
C ALA A 101 17.14 -17.36 -3.44
N ASP A 102 18.19 -17.84 -4.12
CA ASP A 102 18.07 -18.45 -5.45
C ASP A 102 17.12 -19.67 -5.43
N MET A 103 17.23 -20.53 -4.43
CA MET A 103 16.30 -21.67 -4.27
C MET A 103 14.85 -21.25 -4.11
N LEU A 104 14.58 -20.16 -3.40
CA LEU A 104 13.23 -19.62 -3.25
C LEU A 104 12.71 -19.01 -4.55
N PHE A 105 13.52 -18.22 -5.23
CA PHE A 105 13.16 -17.63 -6.53
C PHE A 105 12.97 -18.67 -7.61
N ASP A 106 13.83 -19.71 -7.64
CA ASP A 106 13.69 -20.83 -8.57
C ASP A 106 12.38 -21.59 -8.37
N ALA A 107 11.99 -21.85 -7.12
CA ALA A 107 10.70 -22.50 -6.83
C ALA A 107 9.51 -21.67 -7.34
N ALA A 108 9.54 -20.37 -7.14
CA ALA A 108 8.52 -19.45 -7.65
C ALA A 108 8.50 -19.41 -9.18
N ARG A 109 9.68 -19.27 -9.80
CA ARG A 109 9.86 -19.21 -11.26
C ARG A 109 9.35 -20.48 -11.94
N GLU A 110 9.78 -21.67 -11.45
CA GLU A 110 9.41 -22.95 -12.07
C GLU A 110 7.90 -23.16 -12.02
N TRP A 111 7.26 -22.91 -10.87
CA TRP A 111 5.81 -23.03 -10.75
C TRP A 111 5.06 -22.04 -11.69
N LEU A 112 5.54 -20.82 -11.83
CA LEU A 112 4.96 -19.83 -12.75
C LEU A 112 5.20 -20.25 -14.22
N ARG A 113 6.40 -20.78 -14.54
CA ARG A 113 6.74 -21.26 -15.87
C ARG A 113 5.87 -22.44 -16.30
N GLU A 114 5.61 -23.39 -15.39
CA GLU A 114 4.69 -24.51 -15.63
C GLU A 114 3.26 -24.04 -15.94
N ALA A 115 2.85 -22.89 -15.40
CA ALA A 115 1.58 -22.28 -15.71
C ALA A 115 1.56 -21.46 -17.03
N GLY A 116 2.69 -21.36 -17.75
CA GLY A 116 2.82 -20.59 -18.99
C GLY A 116 3.17 -19.10 -18.79
N ILE A 117 3.48 -18.70 -17.58
CA ILE A 117 3.95 -17.33 -17.27
C ILE A 117 5.36 -17.12 -17.84
N GLN A 118 5.66 -15.91 -18.30
CA GLN A 118 6.93 -15.56 -18.96
C GLN A 118 7.79 -14.59 -18.14
N ALA A 119 7.22 -13.93 -17.13
CA ALA A 119 7.94 -13.08 -16.19
C ALA A 119 7.28 -13.08 -14.82
N MET A 120 8.02 -12.67 -13.79
CA MET A 120 7.46 -12.44 -12.47
C MET A 120 7.83 -11.06 -11.93
N ASP A 121 6.84 -10.34 -11.43
CA ASP A 121 7.03 -9.09 -10.69
C ASP A 121 7.18 -9.38 -9.20
N GLY A 122 8.01 -8.59 -8.50
CA GLY A 122 8.19 -8.79 -7.07
C GLY A 122 9.04 -7.72 -6.37
N PRO A 123 9.02 -7.72 -5.02
CA PRO A 123 8.02 -8.41 -4.20
C PRO A 123 6.69 -7.66 -4.23
N ILE A 124 5.60 -8.38 -4.49
CA ILE A 124 4.25 -7.82 -4.55
C ILE A 124 3.24 -8.73 -3.83
N ASN A 125 2.00 -8.28 -3.71
CA ASN A 125 0.95 -8.98 -2.99
C ASN A 125 -0.03 -9.68 -3.94
N PHE A 126 -0.52 -10.85 -3.57
CA PHE A 126 -1.67 -11.49 -4.21
C PHE A 126 -2.98 -10.84 -3.71
N GLY A 127 -3.16 -9.57 -4.07
CA GLY A 127 -4.26 -8.73 -3.60
C GLY A 127 -4.19 -7.33 -4.16
N SER A 128 -4.51 -6.35 -3.30
CA SER A 128 -4.47 -4.95 -3.70
C SER A 128 -3.05 -4.37 -3.67
N ARG A 129 -2.80 -3.40 -4.54
CA ARG A 129 -1.50 -2.71 -4.64
C ARG A 129 -1.17 -1.82 -3.43
N GLU A 130 -2.15 -1.54 -2.58
CA GLU A 130 -1.95 -0.72 -1.37
C GLU A 130 -1.28 -1.48 -0.22
N ARG A 131 -1.10 -2.81 -0.36
CA ARG A 131 -0.55 -3.66 0.69
C ARG A 131 0.65 -4.45 0.18
N TRP A 132 1.73 -4.49 0.97
CA TRP A 132 2.93 -5.31 0.72
C TRP A 132 3.39 -5.27 -0.74
N TRP A 133 3.66 -4.07 -1.25
CA TRP A 133 4.07 -3.85 -2.62
C TRP A 133 5.42 -3.14 -2.70
N GLY A 134 6.37 -3.72 -3.43
CA GLY A 134 7.72 -3.20 -3.63
C GLY A 134 8.70 -3.59 -2.53
N LEU A 135 9.98 -3.67 -2.86
CA LEU A 135 11.10 -3.89 -1.96
C LEU A 135 11.60 -2.56 -1.43
N LEU A 136 11.70 -2.40 -0.11
CA LEU A 136 12.30 -1.22 0.51
C LEU A 136 13.81 -1.19 0.22
N VAL A 137 14.29 -0.12 -0.41
CA VAL A 137 15.69 0.04 -0.81
C VAL A 137 16.36 1.27 -0.20
N ASP A 138 15.54 2.24 0.25
CA ASP A 138 16.03 3.45 0.91
C ASP A 138 15.00 3.99 1.90
N GLY A 139 15.46 4.65 2.97
CA GLY A 139 14.58 5.16 4.01
C GLY A 139 14.03 4.05 4.92
N PHE A 140 14.90 3.25 5.54
CA PHE A 140 14.56 2.13 6.42
C PHE A 140 13.95 2.58 7.76
N HIS A 141 12.94 3.45 7.69
CA HIS A 141 12.13 3.91 8.81
C HIS A 141 10.96 2.96 9.08
N PRO A 142 10.34 3.00 10.28
CA PRO A 142 9.20 2.14 10.59
C PRO A 142 8.13 2.19 9.48
N PRO A 143 7.61 1.03 9.05
CA PRO A 143 6.60 0.99 8.00
C PRO A 143 5.24 1.51 8.49
N CYS A 144 4.46 2.08 7.58
CA CYS A 144 3.03 2.22 7.79
C CYS A 144 2.32 0.86 7.69
N TYR A 145 1.08 0.80 8.14
CA TYR A 145 0.31 -0.44 8.18
C TYR A 145 0.22 -1.13 6.81
N CYS A 146 0.58 -2.40 6.79
CA CYS A 146 0.62 -3.26 5.60
C CYS A 146 1.56 -2.77 4.48
N CYS A 147 2.53 -1.90 4.78
CA CYS A 147 3.60 -1.58 3.85
C CYS A 147 4.76 -2.57 4.01
N ASN A 148 5.45 -2.87 2.91
CA ASN A 148 6.63 -3.71 2.96
C ASN A 148 7.73 -3.06 3.79
N TYR A 149 8.40 -3.90 4.57
CA TYR A 149 9.64 -3.61 5.27
C TYR A 149 10.52 -4.86 5.19
N ASN A 150 11.80 -4.66 4.90
CA ASN A 150 12.74 -5.76 4.70
C ASN A 150 14.15 -5.33 5.08
N PRO A 151 15.07 -6.28 5.37
CA PRO A 151 16.47 -5.98 5.56
C PRO A 151 17.12 -5.38 4.30
N PRO A 152 18.14 -4.49 4.44
CA PRO A 152 18.78 -3.84 3.29
C PRO A 152 19.43 -4.82 2.29
N TYR A 153 19.92 -5.97 2.76
CA TYR A 153 20.59 -6.96 1.92
C TYR A 153 19.65 -7.64 0.90
N TYR A 154 18.30 -7.53 1.05
CA TYR A 154 17.36 -8.11 0.08
C TYR A 154 17.52 -7.50 -1.30
N GLN A 155 17.86 -6.20 -1.40
CA GLN A 155 18.13 -5.58 -2.71
C GLN A 155 19.20 -6.36 -3.47
N ARG A 156 20.30 -6.68 -2.81
CA ARG A 156 21.40 -7.45 -3.41
C ARG A 156 20.94 -8.86 -3.82
N LEU A 157 20.12 -9.54 -3.01
CA LEU A 157 19.62 -10.89 -3.32
C LEU A 157 18.76 -10.89 -4.60
N PHE A 158 17.86 -9.90 -4.73
CA PHE A 158 17.03 -9.73 -5.93
C PHE A 158 17.88 -9.43 -7.16
N GLU A 159 18.75 -8.44 -7.08
CA GLU A 159 19.55 -7.98 -8.22
C GLU A 159 20.55 -9.04 -8.69
N ARG A 160 21.18 -9.79 -7.78
CA ARG A 160 22.09 -10.89 -8.13
C ARG A 160 21.36 -12.09 -8.76
N TYR A 161 20.13 -12.36 -8.38
CA TYR A 161 19.31 -13.35 -9.09
C TYR A 161 18.97 -12.91 -10.52
N GLY A 162 18.97 -11.61 -10.77
CA GLY A 162 18.75 -11.01 -12.09
C GLY A 162 17.43 -10.26 -12.25
N PHE A 163 16.77 -9.91 -11.15
CA PHE A 163 15.66 -8.98 -11.17
C PHE A 163 16.13 -7.58 -11.58
N GLN A 164 15.32 -6.89 -12.35
CA GLN A 164 15.57 -5.51 -12.81
C GLN A 164 14.45 -4.59 -12.34
N VAL A 165 14.78 -3.33 -12.04
CA VAL A 165 13.80 -2.35 -11.52
C VAL A 165 12.75 -2.05 -12.59
N PHE A 166 11.52 -2.48 -12.37
CA PHE A 166 10.41 -2.22 -13.28
C PHE A 166 9.86 -0.81 -13.07
N PHE A 167 9.61 -0.42 -11.82
CA PHE A 167 9.33 0.97 -11.43
C PHE A 167 9.72 1.21 -9.97
N LYS A 168 9.88 2.51 -9.64
CA LYS A 168 10.14 2.97 -8.28
C LYS A 168 8.86 3.50 -7.65
N GLN A 169 8.74 3.33 -6.34
CA GLN A 169 7.62 3.79 -5.54
C GLN A 169 8.16 4.66 -4.42
N PHE A 170 7.62 5.87 -4.30
CA PHE A 170 8.04 6.82 -3.29
C PHE A 170 6.96 7.02 -2.25
N THR A 171 7.33 6.91 -0.97
CA THR A 171 6.56 7.45 0.13
C THR A 171 7.05 8.87 0.37
N TYR A 172 6.16 9.85 0.23
CA TYR A 172 6.46 11.23 0.58
C TYR A 172 6.03 11.49 2.01
N ARG A 173 6.88 12.19 2.77
CA ARG A 173 6.58 12.66 4.14
C ARG A 173 6.51 14.18 4.16
N ARG A 174 5.51 14.69 4.87
CA ARG A 174 5.36 16.11 5.18
C ARG A 174 5.09 16.28 6.66
N GLU A 175 5.76 17.23 7.31
CA GLU A 175 5.39 17.69 8.64
C GLU A 175 4.09 18.52 8.57
N ILE A 176 3.10 18.18 9.38
CA ILE A 176 1.79 18.83 9.33
C ILE A 176 1.90 20.30 9.75
N ALA A 177 2.73 20.61 10.75
CA ALA A 177 2.95 21.97 11.24
C ALA A 177 3.70 22.87 10.25
N ALA A 178 4.39 22.29 9.23
CA ALA A 178 5.10 23.09 8.24
C ALA A 178 4.13 23.97 7.44
N GLU A 179 4.52 25.20 7.17
CA GLU A 179 3.73 26.13 6.35
C GLU A 179 3.55 25.60 4.92
N LEU A 180 2.41 25.88 4.34
CA LEU A 180 2.19 25.64 2.92
C LEU A 180 2.87 26.74 2.11
N SER A 181 3.51 26.39 1.00
CA SER A 181 4.13 27.39 0.13
C SER A 181 3.09 28.35 -0.45
N SER A 182 3.50 29.59 -0.74
CA SER A 182 2.62 30.60 -1.38
C SER A 182 1.98 30.10 -2.66
N ARG A 183 2.69 29.25 -3.42
CA ARG A 183 2.20 28.61 -4.65
C ARG A 183 0.95 27.76 -4.43
N VAL A 184 0.75 27.20 -3.21
CA VAL A 184 -0.49 26.46 -2.88
C VAL A 184 -1.64 27.44 -2.81
N GLY A 185 -1.43 28.61 -2.16
CA GLY A 185 -2.43 29.69 -2.08
C GLY A 185 -2.80 30.23 -3.46
N GLU A 186 -1.80 30.54 -4.28
CA GLU A 186 -2.00 31.03 -5.65
C GLU A 186 -2.84 30.06 -6.50
N LYS A 187 -2.53 28.77 -6.46
CA LYS A 187 -3.29 27.74 -7.20
C LYS A 187 -4.70 27.55 -6.66
N ALA A 188 -4.89 27.65 -5.35
CA ALA A 188 -6.19 27.49 -4.71
C ALA A 188 -7.14 28.66 -4.98
N MET A 189 -6.59 29.83 -5.32
CA MET A 189 -7.32 31.10 -5.38
C MET A 189 -8.60 30.99 -6.21
N HIS A 190 -8.52 30.43 -7.41
CA HIS A 190 -9.67 30.30 -8.30
C HIS A 190 -10.80 29.47 -7.65
N ALA A 191 -10.48 28.26 -7.16
CA ALA A 191 -11.48 27.40 -6.52
C ALA A 191 -12.00 27.97 -5.18
N MET A 192 -11.19 28.75 -4.45
CA MET A 192 -11.61 29.37 -3.18
C MET A 192 -12.48 30.62 -3.37
N GLN A 193 -12.39 31.30 -4.52
CA GLN A 193 -13.21 32.45 -4.88
C GLN A 193 -14.54 32.08 -5.53
N ASP A 194 -14.63 30.88 -6.10
CA ASP A 194 -15.87 30.37 -6.68
C ASP A 194 -16.81 29.88 -5.57
N ALA A 195 -17.92 30.60 -5.37
CA ALA A 195 -18.94 30.29 -4.35
C ALA A 195 -19.62 28.91 -4.53
N GLY A 196 -19.52 28.32 -5.72
CA GLY A 196 -20.00 26.96 -5.99
C GLY A 196 -19.21 25.88 -5.27
N TYR A 197 -17.93 26.15 -4.90
CA TYR A 197 -17.11 25.15 -4.20
C TYR A 197 -17.27 25.22 -2.68
N THR A 198 -17.36 24.03 -2.09
CA THR A 198 -17.23 23.86 -0.63
C THR A 198 -16.24 22.72 -0.32
N PHE A 199 -15.51 22.85 0.81
CA PHE A 199 -14.45 21.90 1.21
C PHE A 199 -14.73 21.46 2.64
N ASN A 200 -15.12 20.22 2.83
CA ASN A 200 -15.58 19.72 4.12
C ASN A 200 -14.96 18.37 4.49
N HIS A 201 -14.63 18.19 5.77
CA HIS A 201 -14.36 16.87 6.32
C HIS A 201 -15.66 16.13 6.63
N ILE A 202 -15.60 14.82 6.83
CA ILE A 202 -16.79 13.99 7.01
C ILE A 202 -17.36 13.97 8.43
N ALA A 203 -16.82 14.75 9.38
CA ALA A 203 -17.34 14.77 10.74
C ALA A 203 -18.83 15.21 10.74
N GLY A 204 -19.67 14.39 11.38
CA GLY A 204 -21.12 14.59 11.39
C GLY A 204 -21.88 13.95 10.22
N LYS A 205 -21.20 13.42 9.21
CA LYS A 205 -21.85 12.68 8.10
C LYS A 205 -22.08 11.21 8.45
N GLN A 206 -23.15 10.65 7.89
CA GLN A 206 -23.36 9.21 7.92
C GLN A 206 -22.41 8.51 6.94
N LEU A 207 -21.84 7.36 7.33
CA LEU A 207 -20.86 6.64 6.52
C LEU A 207 -21.43 6.15 5.17
N ASP A 208 -22.73 5.93 5.07
CA ASP A 208 -23.37 5.53 3.82
C ASP A 208 -23.33 6.67 2.79
N ASN A 209 -23.56 7.92 3.21
CA ASN A 209 -23.44 9.09 2.34
C ASN A 209 -21.96 9.32 1.93
N VAL A 210 -21.03 9.07 2.87
CA VAL A 210 -19.60 9.13 2.55
C VAL A 210 -19.20 8.07 1.52
N ALA A 211 -19.78 6.88 1.59
CA ALA A 211 -19.56 5.82 0.61
C ALA A 211 -20.10 6.19 -0.78
N GLU A 212 -21.24 6.88 -0.84
CA GLU A 212 -21.82 7.40 -2.09
C GLU A 212 -20.92 8.46 -2.72
N ASP A 213 -20.54 9.48 -1.94
CA ASP A 213 -19.62 10.54 -2.37
C ASP A 213 -18.29 9.95 -2.87
N PHE A 214 -17.73 8.99 -2.11
CA PHE A 214 -16.49 8.31 -2.48
C PHE A 214 -16.62 7.53 -3.79
N CYS A 215 -17.68 6.73 -3.95
CA CYS A 215 -17.94 5.92 -5.13
C CYS A 215 -18.07 6.81 -6.38
N THR A 216 -18.78 7.93 -6.27
CA THR A 216 -18.97 8.90 -7.36
C THR A 216 -17.63 9.46 -7.83
N VAL A 217 -16.86 10.07 -6.92
CA VAL A 217 -15.56 10.67 -7.28
C VAL A 217 -14.55 9.62 -7.75
N TYR A 218 -14.51 8.45 -7.10
CA TYR A 218 -13.61 7.36 -7.50
C TYR A 218 -13.87 6.92 -8.94
N ASN A 219 -15.13 6.65 -9.27
CA ASN A 219 -15.47 6.17 -10.60
C ASN A 219 -15.19 7.22 -11.67
N GLU A 220 -15.47 8.50 -11.41
CA GLU A 220 -15.20 9.56 -12.39
C GLU A 220 -13.71 9.88 -12.54
N ALA A 221 -12.95 9.85 -11.45
CA ALA A 221 -11.53 10.23 -11.44
C ALA A 221 -10.61 9.10 -11.92
N TRP A 222 -10.96 7.82 -11.65
CA TRP A 222 -10.03 6.70 -11.78
C TRP A 222 -10.37 5.68 -12.87
N THR A 223 -11.64 5.55 -13.28
CA THR A 223 -12.01 4.53 -14.29
C THR A 223 -11.47 4.79 -15.69
N ARG A 224 -10.90 5.97 -15.92
CA ARG A 224 -10.19 6.30 -17.17
C ARG A 224 -8.75 5.78 -17.19
N HIS A 225 -8.25 5.24 -16.06
CA HIS A 225 -6.92 4.65 -15.98
C HIS A 225 -6.98 3.17 -16.30
N GLU A 226 -6.07 2.72 -17.14
CA GLU A 226 -5.95 1.34 -17.57
C GLU A 226 -5.79 0.40 -16.36
N GLY A 227 -6.56 -0.70 -16.33
CA GLY A 227 -6.54 -1.67 -15.23
C GLY A 227 -7.32 -1.28 -13.97
N VAL A 228 -8.09 -0.18 -13.96
CA VAL A 228 -8.96 0.21 -12.84
C VAL A 228 -10.42 -0.11 -13.18
N SER A 229 -11.00 -1.05 -12.44
CA SER A 229 -12.43 -1.39 -12.57
C SER A 229 -13.31 -0.42 -11.76
N PRO A 230 -14.51 -0.11 -12.24
CA PRO A 230 -15.48 0.69 -11.49
C PRO A 230 -15.81 0.03 -10.13
N MET A 231 -15.91 0.86 -9.10
CA MET A 231 -16.34 0.43 -7.76
C MET A 231 -17.86 0.45 -7.67
N SER A 232 -18.48 -0.64 -7.21
CA SER A 232 -19.88 -0.64 -6.89
C SER A 232 -20.15 0.08 -5.56
N LEU A 233 -21.34 0.70 -5.44
CA LEU A 233 -21.74 1.36 -4.19
C LEU A 233 -21.76 0.38 -3.00
N GLU A 234 -22.15 -0.86 -3.23
CA GLU A 234 -22.11 -1.90 -2.20
C GLU A 234 -20.69 -2.18 -1.71
N SER A 235 -19.73 -2.24 -2.64
CA SER A 235 -18.29 -2.39 -2.30
C SER A 235 -17.76 -1.19 -1.52
N ALA A 236 -18.14 0.03 -1.90
CA ALA A 236 -17.79 1.25 -1.17
C ALA A 236 -18.37 1.25 0.25
N ARG A 237 -19.64 0.88 0.42
CA ARG A 237 -20.29 0.75 1.74
C ARG A 237 -19.58 -0.31 2.61
N LYS A 238 -19.31 -1.49 2.06
CA LYS A 238 -18.55 -2.54 2.77
C LYS A 238 -17.17 -2.06 3.20
N LEU A 239 -16.45 -1.33 2.32
CA LEU A 239 -15.15 -0.75 2.63
C LEU A 239 -15.25 0.24 3.81
N MET A 240 -16.18 1.20 3.77
CA MET A 240 -16.37 2.19 4.83
C MET A 240 -16.74 1.54 6.16
N GLN A 241 -17.61 0.52 6.17
CA GLN A 241 -17.96 -0.21 7.38
C GLN A 241 -16.77 -0.98 7.97
N ARG A 242 -15.93 -1.60 7.14
CA ARG A 242 -14.70 -2.27 7.59
C ARG A 242 -13.69 -1.29 8.17
N MET A 243 -13.60 -0.09 7.61
CA MET A 243 -12.67 0.95 8.05
C MET A 243 -13.19 1.74 9.26
N LYS A 244 -14.49 1.67 9.58
CA LYS A 244 -15.13 2.41 10.68
C LYS A 244 -14.34 2.47 11.99
N PRO A 245 -13.72 1.37 12.49
CA PRO A 245 -12.97 1.40 13.74
C PRO A 245 -11.74 2.31 13.71
N ILE A 246 -11.14 2.52 12.54
CA ILE A 246 -9.89 3.28 12.36
C ILE A 246 -10.11 4.66 11.74
N ILE A 247 -11.29 4.95 11.20
CA ILE A 247 -11.61 6.27 10.62
C ILE A 247 -11.52 7.35 11.69
N ASP A 248 -10.75 8.40 11.37
CA ASP A 248 -10.88 9.72 11.99
C ASP A 248 -11.61 10.62 10.98
N PRO A 249 -12.82 11.12 11.31
CA PRO A 249 -13.61 11.88 10.36
C PRO A 249 -13.02 13.25 9.99
N HIS A 250 -12.05 13.76 10.73
CA HIS A 250 -11.39 15.05 10.47
C HIS A 250 -10.25 14.94 9.43
N VAL A 251 -9.86 13.71 9.02
CA VAL A 251 -8.78 13.49 8.07
C VAL A 251 -9.25 12.90 6.74
N ILE A 252 -10.57 12.84 6.53
CA ILE A 252 -11.23 12.48 5.27
C ILE A 252 -11.96 13.70 4.77
N TRP A 253 -11.58 14.17 3.59
CA TRP A 253 -12.05 15.45 3.03
C TRP A 253 -12.65 15.25 1.65
N PHE A 254 -13.72 16.01 1.38
CA PHE A 254 -14.32 16.13 0.07
C PHE A 254 -14.43 17.59 -0.35
N ALA A 255 -14.24 17.84 -1.65
CA ALA A 255 -14.66 19.06 -2.31
C ALA A 255 -15.98 18.80 -3.04
N TYR A 256 -16.90 19.75 -2.91
CA TYR A 256 -18.18 19.73 -3.60
C TYR A 256 -18.27 20.98 -4.49
N HIS A 257 -18.90 20.83 -5.64
CA HIS A 257 -19.31 21.94 -6.50
C HIS A 257 -20.80 21.83 -6.75
N GLU A 258 -21.57 22.86 -6.40
CA GLU A 258 -23.05 22.84 -6.46
C GLU A 258 -23.65 21.59 -5.81
N ALA A 259 -23.15 21.25 -4.61
CA ALA A 259 -23.48 20.06 -3.82
C ALA A 259 -23.08 18.70 -4.41
N GLN A 260 -22.48 18.63 -5.60
CA GLN A 260 -21.94 17.38 -6.16
C GLN A 260 -20.50 17.15 -5.70
N PRO A 261 -20.14 15.93 -5.27
CA PRO A 261 -18.77 15.62 -4.87
C PRO A 261 -17.85 15.58 -6.10
N VAL A 262 -16.77 16.39 -6.09
CA VAL A 262 -15.88 16.57 -7.24
C VAL A 262 -14.42 16.23 -6.94
N ALA A 263 -14.05 16.10 -5.66
CA ALA A 263 -12.73 15.65 -5.26
C ALA A 263 -12.77 15.04 -3.86
N PHE A 264 -11.80 14.20 -3.57
CA PHE A 264 -11.54 13.71 -2.22
C PHE A 264 -10.04 13.68 -1.89
N TRP A 265 -9.77 13.80 -0.59
CA TRP A 265 -8.49 13.44 0.02
C TRP A 265 -8.77 12.56 1.23
N ILE A 266 -8.31 11.31 1.18
CA ILE A 266 -8.56 10.32 2.22
C ILE A 266 -7.24 9.93 2.87
N SER A 267 -7.18 10.19 4.17
CA SER A 267 -6.12 9.71 5.05
C SER A 267 -6.73 8.93 6.20
N ILE A 268 -5.93 8.08 6.81
CA ILE A 268 -6.28 7.39 8.07
C ILE A 268 -5.13 7.52 9.07
N PRO A 269 -5.40 7.42 10.36
CA PRO A 269 -4.35 7.22 11.36
C PRO A 269 -3.56 5.94 11.06
N ASP A 270 -2.23 5.99 11.21
CA ASP A 270 -1.40 4.78 11.02
C ASP A 270 -1.73 3.71 12.06
N VAL A 271 -2.30 2.60 11.60
CA VAL A 271 -2.75 1.48 12.45
C VAL A 271 -1.57 0.82 13.16
N ASN A 272 -0.36 0.88 12.58
CA ASN A 272 0.84 0.39 13.25
C ASN A 272 1.09 1.14 14.56
N GLN A 273 0.93 2.47 14.56
CA GLN A 273 1.07 3.28 15.78
C GLN A 273 -0.09 3.09 16.77
N LEU A 274 -1.29 2.82 16.27
CA LEU A 274 -2.44 2.59 17.14
C LEU A 274 -2.38 1.26 17.87
N ILE A 275 -1.97 0.17 17.18
CA ILE A 275 -2.07 -1.17 17.75
C ILE A 275 -0.98 -2.14 17.34
N VAL A 276 -0.59 -2.23 16.05
CA VAL A 276 0.17 -3.40 15.53
C VAL A 276 1.50 -3.57 16.24
N LYS A 277 2.25 -2.49 16.46
CA LYS A 277 3.55 -2.52 17.18
C LYS A 277 3.46 -2.99 18.64
N TYR A 278 2.25 -3.08 19.22
CA TYR A 278 2.07 -3.46 20.62
C TYR A 278 1.58 -4.89 20.83
N VAL A 279 1.22 -5.61 19.77
CA VAL A 279 0.52 -6.91 19.87
C VAL A 279 1.32 -8.08 19.30
N ASN A 280 2.55 -7.83 18.84
CA ASN A 280 3.45 -8.87 18.31
C ASN A 280 2.75 -9.85 17.34
N GLY A 281 2.04 -9.29 16.37
CA GLY A 281 1.36 -10.06 15.31
C GLY A 281 0.06 -10.75 15.71
N ARG A 282 -0.44 -10.59 16.96
CA ARG A 282 -1.70 -11.21 17.42
C ARG A 282 -2.61 -10.20 18.09
N LEU A 283 -3.75 -9.91 17.45
CA LEU A 283 -4.76 -9.03 18.04
C LEU A 283 -5.60 -9.79 19.08
N THR A 284 -5.30 -9.57 20.34
CA THR A 284 -6.04 -10.13 21.50
C THR A 284 -7.10 -9.15 22.00
N VAL A 285 -7.94 -9.59 22.96
CA VAL A 285 -8.90 -8.70 23.66
C VAL A 285 -8.17 -7.51 24.31
N LEU A 286 -7.06 -7.78 25.00
CA LEU A 286 -6.21 -6.72 25.60
C LEU A 286 -5.66 -5.78 24.53
N GLY A 287 -5.30 -6.31 23.37
CA GLY A 287 -4.90 -5.50 22.21
C GLY A 287 -6.02 -4.56 21.76
N LYS A 288 -7.27 -5.02 21.69
CA LYS A 288 -8.42 -4.16 21.33
C LYS A 288 -8.65 -3.06 22.37
N ILE A 289 -8.52 -3.36 23.65
CA ILE A 289 -8.61 -2.36 24.72
C ILE A 289 -7.47 -1.32 24.56
N ARG A 290 -6.25 -1.79 24.31
CA ARG A 290 -5.11 -0.89 24.05
C ARG A 290 -5.30 -0.01 22.83
N PHE A 291 -5.90 -0.53 21.76
CA PHE A 291 -6.26 0.26 20.59
C PHE A 291 -7.18 1.43 20.95
N LEU A 292 -8.27 1.16 21.68
CA LEU A 292 -9.21 2.20 22.13
C LEU A 292 -8.53 3.23 23.04
N TRP A 293 -7.67 2.76 23.94
CA TRP A 293 -6.87 3.62 24.81
C TRP A 293 -5.91 4.52 24.01
N ASN A 294 -5.15 3.95 23.09
CA ASN A 294 -4.21 4.71 22.26
C ASN A 294 -4.93 5.73 21.37
N ARG A 295 -6.12 5.36 20.85
CA ARG A 295 -6.98 6.26 20.08
C ARG A 295 -7.48 7.42 20.95
N TRP A 296 -8.02 7.13 22.14
CA TRP A 296 -8.50 8.13 23.09
C TRP A 296 -7.37 9.07 23.56
N ARG A 297 -6.18 8.53 23.82
CA ARG A 297 -4.98 9.31 24.21
C ARG A 297 -4.31 10.03 23.05
N LYS A 298 -4.86 9.99 21.84
CA LYS A 298 -4.32 10.62 20.63
C LYS A 298 -2.83 10.27 20.40
N ARG A 299 -2.46 9.01 20.59
CA ARG A 299 -1.06 8.54 20.52
C ARG A 299 -0.53 8.34 19.11
N CYS A 300 -1.41 8.25 18.11
CA CYS A 300 -1.00 8.21 16.72
C CYS A 300 -0.58 9.59 16.26
N LYS A 301 0.63 9.69 15.72
CA LYS A 301 1.24 10.94 15.24
C LYS A 301 1.32 11.02 13.72
N THR A 302 1.18 9.87 13.06
CA THR A 302 1.29 9.76 11.61
C THR A 302 -0.08 9.56 10.96
N LEU A 303 -0.40 10.42 10.00
CA LEU A 303 -1.45 10.18 9.02
C LEU A 303 -0.89 9.41 7.85
N PHE A 304 -1.62 8.41 7.42
CA PHE A 304 -1.36 7.61 6.25
C PHE A 304 -2.31 8.03 5.12
N GLY A 305 -1.78 8.74 4.12
CA GLY A 305 -2.53 9.16 2.94
C GLY A 305 -2.77 7.97 2.01
N ILE A 306 -4.03 7.61 1.80
CA ILE A 306 -4.41 6.44 1.02
C ILE A 306 -4.68 6.82 -0.43
N VAL A 307 -5.54 7.83 -0.64
CA VAL A 307 -6.02 8.17 -1.97
C VAL A 307 -6.38 9.64 -2.07
N PHE A 308 -6.10 10.20 -3.25
CA PHE A 308 -6.41 11.56 -3.63
C PHE A 308 -6.95 11.55 -5.05
N GLY A 309 -8.07 12.22 -5.30
CA GLY A 309 -8.68 12.25 -6.62
C GLY A 309 -9.46 13.52 -6.87
N VAL A 310 -9.41 14.00 -8.11
CA VAL A 310 -10.22 15.13 -8.63
C VAL A 310 -10.84 14.69 -9.93
N VAL A 311 -12.16 14.84 -10.06
CA VAL A 311 -12.86 14.52 -11.31
C VAL A 311 -12.34 15.36 -12.47
N PRO A 312 -12.22 14.83 -13.69
CA PRO A 312 -11.57 15.49 -14.83
C PRO A 312 -12.12 16.88 -15.13
N ALA A 313 -13.41 17.12 -15.01
CA ALA A 313 -14.06 18.41 -15.23
C ALA A 313 -13.62 19.52 -14.26
N HIS A 314 -13.05 19.15 -13.10
CA HIS A 314 -12.60 20.06 -12.04
C HIS A 314 -11.08 20.08 -11.85
N GLN A 315 -10.33 19.32 -12.66
CA GLN A 315 -8.86 19.39 -12.70
C GLN A 315 -8.39 20.74 -13.24
N ARG A 316 -7.18 21.16 -12.82
CA ARG A 316 -6.54 22.44 -13.19
C ARG A 316 -7.29 23.71 -12.73
N LYS A 317 -8.35 23.58 -11.94
CA LYS A 317 -9.07 24.71 -11.35
C LYS A 317 -8.60 25.06 -9.93
N GLY A 318 -7.57 24.36 -9.41
CA GLY A 318 -7.01 24.58 -8.08
C GLY A 318 -7.80 23.92 -6.94
N VAL A 319 -8.74 23.02 -7.28
CA VAL A 319 -9.57 22.29 -6.29
C VAL A 319 -8.69 21.44 -5.36
N GLU A 320 -7.64 20.82 -5.89
CA GLU A 320 -6.66 20.06 -5.12
C GLU A 320 -5.95 20.92 -4.08
N ALA A 321 -5.55 22.12 -4.47
CA ALA A 321 -4.85 23.04 -3.58
C ALA A 321 -5.78 23.63 -2.51
N ALA A 322 -7.01 23.95 -2.90
CA ALA A 322 -8.03 24.45 -1.97
C ALA A 322 -8.41 23.40 -0.92
N LEU A 323 -8.53 22.13 -1.34
CA LEU A 323 -8.78 21.00 -0.43
C LEU A 323 -7.64 20.82 0.59
N VAL A 324 -6.39 20.94 0.14
CA VAL A 324 -5.21 20.89 1.01
C VAL A 324 -5.21 22.04 2.01
N ILE A 325 -5.53 23.28 1.59
CA ILE A 325 -5.61 24.44 2.49
C ILE A 325 -6.72 24.25 3.53
N ALA A 326 -7.90 23.80 3.11
CA ALA A 326 -9.02 23.55 4.02
C ALA A 326 -8.65 22.50 5.08
N ALA A 327 -8.00 21.41 4.66
CA ALA A 327 -7.53 20.38 5.57
C ALA A 327 -6.41 20.87 6.50
N ALA A 328 -5.45 21.65 6.00
CA ALA A 328 -4.36 22.20 6.79
C ALA A 328 -4.87 23.08 7.95
N LYS A 329 -5.91 23.88 7.74
CA LYS A 329 -6.53 24.72 8.80
C LYS A 329 -7.04 23.89 9.99
N VAL A 330 -7.45 22.65 9.77
CA VAL A 330 -7.92 21.75 10.84
C VAL A 330 -6.75 20.95 11.41
N LEU A 331 -5.88 20.44 10.55
CA LEU A 331 -4.78 19.55 10.96
C LEU A 331 -3.65 20.30 11.68
N GLN A 332 -3.42 21.57 11.36
CA GLN A 332 -2.41 22.42 11.99
C GLN A 332 -2.90 23.07 13.30
N ASP A 333 -4.19 22.95 13.63
CA ASP A 333 -4.74 23.41 14.90
C ASP A 333 -4.51 22.35 15.99
N PRO A 334 -3.61 22.60 17.00
CA PRO A 334 -3.31 21.62 18.04
C PRO A 334 -4.51 21.26 18.93
N SER A 335 -5.55 22.11 18.96
CA SER A 335 -6.78 21.83 19.70
C SER A 335 -7.65 20.77 19.01
N ARG A 336 -7.55 20.69 17.68
CA ARG A 336 -8.35 19.78 16.83
C ARG A 336 -7.60 18.53 16.45
N SER A 337 -6.31 18.63 16.16
CA SER A 337 -5.49 17.53 15.65
C SER A 337 -4.27 17.28 16.55
N SER A 338 -3.87 16.02 16.64
CA SER A 338 -2.64 15.60 17.33
C SER A 338 -1.62 14.96 16.38
N TYR A 339 -1.92 14.96 15.10
CA TYR A 339 -1.03 14.41 14.07
C TYR A 339 0.13 15.37 13.82
N GLU A 340 1.33 14.80 13.65
CA GLU A 340 2.56 15.54 13.44
C GLU A 340 3.07 15.42 12.00
N GLU A 341 2.78 14.27 11.36
CA GLU A 341 3.24 14.02 9.99
C GLU A 341 2.17 13.36 9.12
N LEU A 342 2.27 13.61 7.82
CA LEU A 342 1.52 12.94 6.76
C LEU A 342 2.50 12.13 5.91
N GLN A 343 2.28 10.82 5.80
CA GLN A 343 2.98 9.96 4.85
C GLN A 343 2.03 9.63 3.69
N MET A 344 2.37 10.08 2.49
CA MET A 344 1.61 9.81 1.25
C MET A 344 2.22 8.58 0.58
N ASN A 345 1.49 7.48 0.59
CA ASN A 345 1.98 6.18 0.16
C ASN A 345 1.06 5.60 -0.93
N TRP A 346 1.56 4.99 -1.92
CA TRP A 346 2.84 5.23 -2.57
C TRP A 346 2.62 5.90 -3.94
N ILE A 347 3.58 6.65 -4.40
CA ILE A 347 3.53 7.34 -5.69
C ILE A 347 4.60 6.74 -6.59
N GLY A 348 4.19 6.15 -7.72
CA GLY A 348 5.12 5.58 -8.69
C GLY A 348 5.89 6.65 -9.47
N ASP A 349 7.14 6.36 -9.83
CA ASP A 349 7.97 7.24 -10.66
C ASP A 349 7.42 7.41 -12.09
N PHE A 350 6.50 6.55 -12.47
CA PHE A 350 5.73 6.63 -13.71
C PHE A 350 4.56 7.64 -13.65
N ASN A 351 4.26 8.22 -12.47
CA ASN A 351 3.22 9.24 -12.29
C ASN A 351 3.81 10.60 -11.86
N PRO A 352 4.47 11.33 -12.78
CA PRO A 352 5.12 12.61 -12.47
C PRO A 352 4.12 13.68 -12.02
N LYS A 353 2.86 13.60 -12.45
CA LYS A 353 1.80 14.52 -12.03
C LYS A 353 1.58 14.44 -10.52
N MET A 354 1.43 13.22 -9.99
CA MET A 354 1.19 13.00 -8.56
C MET A 354 2.45 13.29 -7.74
N MET A 355 3.65 12.96 -8.26
CA MET A 355 4.93 13.35 -7.65
C MET A 355 5.03 14.89 -7.49
N ASN A 356 4.61 15.64 -8.51
CA ASN A 356 4.59 17.10 -8.45
C ASN A 356 3.59 17.62 -7.40
N VAL A 357 2.41 17.00 -7.26
CA VAL A 357 1.46 17.34 -6.19
C VAL A 357 2.08 17.12 -4.82
N ALA A 358 2.71 15.97 -4.58
CA ALA A 358 3.34 15.66 -3.30
C ALA A 358 4.44 16.66 -2.93
N ARG A 359 5.32 17.01 -3.89
CA ARG A 359 6.39 18.03 -3.67
C ARG A 359 5.82 19.41 -3.44
N TYR A 360 4.83 19.78 -4.22
CA TYR A 360 4.19 21.08 -4.20
C TYR A 360 3.50 21.37 -2.85
N ILE A 361 2.93 20.36 -2.21
CA ILE A 361 2.40 20.49 -0.85
C ILE A 361 3.47 20.39 0.24
N GLY A 362 4.76 20.34 -0.12
CA GLY A 362 5.89 20.31 0.81
C GLY A 362 6.33 18.91 1.25
N GLY A 363 5.93 17.88 0.53
CA GLY A 363 6.38 16.50 0.77
C GLY A 363 7.78 16.24 0.23
N ASN A 364 8.60 15.56 1.01
CA ASN A 364 9.91 15.04 0.61
C ASN A 364 9.88 13.53 0.54
N ILE A 365 10.69 12.93 -0.34
CA ILE A 365 10.84 11.47 -0.40
C ILE A 365 11.39 10.99 0.94
N TYR A 366 10.69 10.05 1.56
CA TYR A 366 11.00 9.51 2.88
C TYR A 366 11.38 8.03 2.83
N LYS A 367 10.73 7.27 1.90
CA LYS A 367 11.06 5.88 1.63
C LYS A 367 11.03 5.65 0.14
N THR A 368 11.90 4.77 -0.34
CA THR A 368 11.90 4.30 -1.73
C THR A 368 11.72 2.78 -1.73
N HIS A 369 10.73 2.32 -2.49
CA HIS A 369 10.56 0.90 -2.79
C HIS A 369 10.76 0.67 -4.28
N HIS A 370 11.28 -0.48 -4.65
CA HIS A 370 11.37 -0.92 -6.03
C HIS A 370 10.43 -2.10 -6.28
N THR A 371 9.57 -1.99 -7.27
CA THR A 371 8.95 -3.17 -7.88
C THR A 371 9.90 -3.66 -8.96
N TYR A 372 10.37 -4.87 -8.80
CA TYR A 372 11.26 -5.53 -9.74
C TYR A 372 10.47 -6.43 -10.69
N ARG A 373 11.07 -6.72 -11.84
CA ARG A 373 10.61 -7.71 -12.80
C ARG A 373 11.77 -8.64 -13.17
N TYR A 374 11.50 -9.94 -13.23
CA TYR A 374 12.40 -10.94 -13.72
C TYR A 374 11.81 -11.59 -14.97
N LEU A 375 12.49 -11.43 -16.12
CA LEU A 375 12.13 -12.09 -17.38
C LEU A 375 12.67 -13.52 -17.39
N PHE A 376 11.83 -14.52 -17.69
CA PHE A 376 12.27 -15.93 -17.74
C PHE A 376 13.14 -16.18 -18.94
N ASP A 377 12.80 -15.58 -20.09
CA ASP A 377 13.69 -15.51 -21.26
C ASP A 377 14.60 -14.28 -21.15
N ARG A 378 15.86 -14.50 -20.79
CA ARG A 378 16.87 -13.46 -20.57
C ARG A 378 17.38 -12.82 -21.86
N THR A 379 17.00 -13.36 -23.02
CA THR A 379 17.35 -12.78 -24.33
C THR A 379 16.41 -11.68 -24.75
N LYS A 380 15.22 -11.60 -24.16
CA LYS A 380 14.25 -10.52 -24.42
C LYS A 380 14.72 -9.19 -23.83
N PRO A 381 14.49 -8.06 -24.51
CA PRO A 381 14.81 -6.75 -23.98
C PRO A 381 13.94 -6.47 -22.73
N PHE A 382 14.57 -5.86 -21.71
CA PHE A 382 13.86 -5.42 -20.53
C PHE A 382 13.36 -3.98 -20.75
N GLU A 383 12.08 -3.78 -20.49
CA GLU A 383 11.45 -2.47 -20.53
C GLU A 383 10.89 -2.10 -19.16
N ARG A 384 11.10 -0.85 -18.76
CA ARG A 384 10.51 -0.29 -17.54
C ARG A 384 9.04 0.06 -17.78
N HIS A 385 8.31 0.20 -16.69
CA HIS A 385 6.92 0.69 -16.72
C HIS A 385 6.86 2.02 -17.49
N PRO A 386 5.94 2.18 -18.46
CA PRO A 386 5.76 3.42 -19.20
C PRO A 386 5.32 4.57 -18.27
N ILE A 387 5.69 5.80 -18.65
CA ILE A 387 5.29 7.03 -17.93
C ILE A 387 3.86 7.40 -18.33
N LEU A 388 3.00 7.73 -17.32
CA LEU A 388 1.58 8.07 -17.49
C LEU A 388 1.36 9.58 -17.78
#